data_67f1714eb70496699e9acd7259365be0
#
_entry.id   67f1714eb70496699e9acd7259365be0
#
_cell.length_a   1.000
_cell.length_b   1.000
_cell.length_c   1.000
_cell.angle_alpha   90.00
_cell.angle_beta   90.00
_cell.angle_gamma   90.00
#
_symmetry.space_group_name_H-M   'P 1'
#
loop_
_entity.id
_entity.type
_entity.pdbx_description
1 polymer ?
#
loop_
_entity_poly.entity_id
_entity_poly.type
_entity_poly.pdbx_seq_one_letter_code
_entity_poly.pdbx_strand_id
1 'polypeptide(L)'
;MVLLKVTSVDGLLLGGPFIDAKTPVSGAAAFDVSGYVDQPLDKLFEWPLAGGVNPYSAQTFDINFTAGERYIDSNGDLQEPWGEASATHYVVKGGVSFNELGRMYDDSSSFYAEFVTATKFLTRQPSSQIVHPYQPVKLWLLAPANGSHDLKIKGYYDNGTSYTYSSTNTYYKDILHEINCMPYHADAVNLALVKAGAKMTHYEVWVDGLTSKFTFTIDTNYQRFENCTFLFAANSLGGVDVIWLSGEVEEGFNTETILASKPWPATGTKKDRTTVVSSRVGTRTWKISPGYKPVAENRALADILLTRQAWLVTGTGAYNGGTIYPVTIVNAQSLLANTMNDIHDLPFEFEEGHQNPYL
;
A
#
# COMPACT_ATOMS: atom_id res chain seq x y z
N MET A 1 -18.89 10.65 -31.92
CA MET A 1 -18.09 9.91 -30.92
C MET A 1 -17.62 10.90 -29.88
N VAL A 2 -17.62 10.51 -28.63
CA VAL A 2 -17.05 11.35 -27.55
C VAL A 2 -15.59 11.01 -27.38
N LEU A 3 -14.76 12.04 -27.19
CA LEU A 3 -13.32 11.91 -26.96
C LEU A 3 -12.97 12.43 -25.57
N LEU A 4 -11.94 11.84 -24.96
CA LEU A 4 -11.37 12.29 -23.68
C LEU A 4 -9.85 12.34 -23.78
N LYS A 5 -9.24 13.42 -23.31
CA LYS A 5 -7.80 13.51 -23.01
C LYS A 5 -7.58 13.68 -21.52
N VAL A 6 -6.52 13.07 -21.00
CA VAL A 6 -6.03 13.23 -19.64
C VAL A 6 -4.66 13.89 -19.71
N THR A 7 -4.53 15.06 -19.09
CA THR A 7 -3.27 15.81 -19.06
C THR A 7 -2.86 16.10 -17.61
N SER A 8 -1.56 16.25 -17.34
CA SER A 8 -1.10 16.87 -16.11
C SER A 8 -1.49 18.35 -16.06
N VAL A 9 -1.39 18.99 -14.91
CA VAL A 9 -1.61 20.44 -14.78
C VAL A 9 -0.65 21.24 -15.65
N ASP A 10 0.56 20.74 -15.87
CA ASP A 10 1.56 21.34 -16.76
C ASP A 10 1.27 21.09 -18.27
N GLY A 11 0.14 20.44 -18.59
CA GLY A 11 -0.30 20.20 -19.96
C GLY A 11 0.34 18.98 -20.65
N LEU A 12 1.14 18.18 -19.93
CA LEU A 12 1.70 16.94 -20.46
C LEU A 12 0.56 15.92 -20.69
N LEU A 13 0.47 15.38 -21.91
CA LEU A 13 -0.50 14.34 -22.22
C LEU A 13 -0.13 13.05 -21.49
N LEU A 14 -0.96 12.61 -20.55
CA LEU A 14 -0.81 11.36 -19.80
C LEU A 14 -1.46 10.20 -20.52
N GLY A 15 -2.57 10.46 -21.23
CA GLY A 15 -3.28 9.45 -22.00
C GLY A 15 -4.35 10.02 -22.90
N GLY A 16 -4.72 9.25 -23.93
CA GLY A 16 -5.74 9.61 -24.91
C GLY A 16 -5.17 9.98 -26.28
N PRO A 17 -6.01 10.41 -27.22
CA PRO A 17 -7.45 10.53 -27.03
C PRO A 17 -8.14 9.16 -26.89
N PHE A 18 -8.93 9.01 -25.84
CA PHE A 18 -9.82 7.86 -25.69
C PHE A 18 -11.09 8.11 -26.48
N ILE A 19 -11.60 7.09 -27.13
CA ILE A 19 -12.80 7.18 -27.95
C ILE A 19 -13.85 6.25 -27.36
N ASP A 20 -14.96 6.82 -26.91
CA ASP A 20 -16.14 6.02 -26.63
C ASP A 20 -16.93 5.80 -27.92
N ALA A 21 -16.81 4.59 -28.48
CA ALA A 21 -17.53 4.18 -29.68
C ALA A 21 -19.01 3.83 -29.40
N LYS A 22 -19.42 3.76 -28.14
CA LYS A 22 -20.81 3.50 -27.77
C LYS A 22 -21.60 4.80 -27.86
N THR A 23 -22.74 4.75 -28.55
CA THR A 23 -23.71 5.83 -28.47
C THR A 23 -24.09 6.03 -27.00
N PRO A 24 -23.87 7.23 -26.44
CA PRO A 24 -24.11 7.43 -25.03
C PRO A 24 -25.58 7.12 -24.71
N VAL A 25 -25.79 6.17 -23.82
CA VAL A 25 -27.12 5.94 -23.26
C VAL A 25 -27.41 7.13 -22.34
N SER A 26 -28.46 7.87 -22.60
CA SER A 26 -28.81 9.12 -21.87
C SER A 26 -27.82 10.30 -21.99
N GLY A 27 -26.99 10.36 -23.03
CA GLY A 27 -26.10 11.51 -23.27
C GLY A 27 -24.81 11.54 -22.44
N ALA A 28 -24.47 10.45 -21.74
CA ALA A 28 -23.24 10.32 -20.95
C ALA A 28 -22.29 9.27 -21.54
N ALA A 29 -21.00 9.58 -21.57
CA ALA A 29 -19.91 8.65 -21.91
C ALA A 29 -19.05 8.39 -20.67
N ALA A 30 -18.58 7.16 -20.48
CA ALA A 30 -17.74 6.77 -19.36
C ALA A 30 -16.40 6.19 -19.86
N PHE A 31 -15.30 6.72 -19.35
CA PHE A 31 -13.95 6.29 -19.70
C PHE A 31 -13.21 5.79 -18.46
N ASP A 32 -12.57 4.63 -18.55
CA ASP A 32 -11.62 4.18 -17.54
C ASP A 32 -10.24 4.75 -17.87
N VAL A 33 -9.78 5.65 -17.01
CA VAL A 33 -8.48 6.32 -17.13
C VAL A 33 -7.48 5.86 -16.06
N SER A 34 -7.86 4.91 -15.21
CA SER A 34 -7.08 4.49 -14.04
C SER A 34 -5.64 4.09 -14.39
N GLY A 35 -5.44 3.31 -15.45
CA GLY A 35 -4.11 2.87 -15.87
C GLY A 35 -3.15 3.99 -16.30
N TYR A 36 -3.67 5.14 -16.71
CA TYR A 36 -2.85 6.29 -17.14
C TYR A 36 -2.50 7.23 -15.99
N VAL A 37 -3.33 7.28 -14.98
CA VAL A 37 -3.11 8.09 -13.79
C VAL A 37 -2.30 7.34 -12.74
N ASP A 38 -2.23 6.02 -12.81
CA ASP A 38 -1.48 5.19 -11.86
C ASP A 38 0.04 5.27 -12.07
N GLN A 39 0.49 5.41 -13.33
CA GLN A 39 1.92 5.45 -13.68
C GLN A 39 2.73 6.56 -13.00
N PRO A 40 2.26 7.83 -12.93
CA PRO A 40 3.00 8.89 -12.24
C PRO A 40 3.12 8.69 -10.73
N LEU A 41 2.28 7.82 -10.15
CA LEU A 41 2.18 7.58 -8.70
C LEU A 41 3.01 6.38 -8.22
N ASP A 42 3.95 5.90 -9.02
CA ASP A 42 4.65 4.63 -8.78
C ASP A 42 5.67 4.62 -7.63
N LYS A 43 5.96 5.78 -7.03
CA LYS A 43 6.94 5.89 -5.94
C LYS A 43 6.28 5.88 -4.57
N LEU A 44 5.70 4.74 -4.17
CA LEU A 44 4.99 4.64 -2.89
C LEU A 44 5.87 4.45 -1.66
N PHE A 45 7.12 4.08 -1.81
CA PHE A 45 7.90 3.67 -0.67
C PHE A 45 9.36 4.08 -0.79
N GLU A 46 9.81 4.96 0.10
CA GLU A 46 11.23 5.29 0.27
C GLU A 46 11.72 4.75 1.62
N TRP A 47 12.87 4.10 1.58
CA TRP A 47 13.60 3.66 2.75
C TRP A 47 14.93 4.45 2.87
N PRO A 48 15.43 4.82 4.03
CA PRO A 48 14.98 4.51 5.38
C PRO A 48 13.82 5.40 5.86
N LEU A 49 13.05 4.87 6.81
CA LEU A 49 11.94 5.58 7.42
C LEU A 49 12.43 6.73 8.27
N ALA A 50 12.09 7.97 7.94
CA ALA A 50 12.27 9.09 8.84
C ALA A 50 11.09 9.12 9.84
N GLY A 51 11.38 9.31 11.13
CA GLY A 51 10.33 9.50 12.13
C GLY A 51 9.61 10.85 11.95
N GLY A 52 8.38 10.94 12.46
CA GLY A 52 7.59 12.16 12.44
C GLY A 52 6.61 12.27 11.29
N VAL A 53 6.32 13.48 10.84
CA VAL A 53 5.38 13.76 9.75
C VAL A 53 6.15 14.15 8.50
N ASN A 54 5.93 13.41 7.42
CA ASN A 54 6.57 13.65 6.14
C ASN A 54 5.52 13.95 5.07
N PRO A 55 5.60 15.09 4.37
CA PRO A 55 4.73 15.35 3.22
C PRO A 55 5.22 14.58 2.00
N TYR A 56 4.31 13.87 1.34
CA TYR A 56 4.58 13.10 0.13
C TYR A 56 3.82 13.70 -1.06
N SER A 57 4.40 14.69 -1.69
CA SER A 57 3.81 15.31 -2.89
C SER A 57 3.79 14.38 -4.11
N ALA A 58 4.67 13.38 -4.15
CA ALA A 58 4.72 12.41 -5.25
C ALA A 58 3.60 11.35 -5.20
N GLN A 59 2.77 11.34 -4.18
CA GLN A 59 1.66 10.40 -3.97
C GLN A 59 0.30 10.99 -4.34
N THR A 60 0.26 12.30 -4.58
CA THR A 60 -0.91 12.99 -5.12
C THR A 60 -0.52 13.61 -6.45
N PHE A 61 -1.41 13.54 -7.40
CA PHE A 61 -1.16 14.03 -8.75
C PHE A 61 -2.35 14.82 -9.25
N ASP A 62 -2.09 15.99 -9.82
CA ASP A 62 -3.11 16.88 -10.33
C ASP A 62 -3.30 16.65 -11.82
N ILE A 63 -4.54 16.40 -12.22
CA ILE A 63 -4.92 16.12 -13.60
C ILE A 63 -6.05 17.01 -14.08
N ASN A 64 -6.07 17.23 -15.38
CA ASN A 64 -7.16 17.87 -16.08
C ASN A 64 -7.75 16.91 -17.12
N PHE A 65 -9.06 16.94 -17.26
CA PHE A 65 -9.77 16.25 -18.33
C PHE A 65 -10.18 17.25 -19.40
N THR A 66 -10.01 16.86 -20.65
CA THR A 66 -10.52 17.62 -21.79
C THR A 66 -11.42 16.72 -22.62
N ALA A 67 -12.69 17.07 -22.69
CA ALA A 67 -13.65 16.36 -23.52
C ALA A 67 -13.65 16.93 -24.94
N GLY A 68 -13.92 16.10 -25.92
CA GLY A 68 -14.03 16.49 -27.32
C GLY A 68 -15.04 15.63 -28.05
N GLU A 69 -15.26 16.00 -29.32
CA GLU A 69 -16.15 15.28 -30.22
C GLU A 69 -15.39 14.86 -31.47
N ARG A 70 -15.79 13.74 -32.06
CA ARG A 70 -15.29 13.31 -33.36
C ARG A 70 -16.50 13.05 -34.26
N TYR A 71 -16.55 13.75 -35.40
CA TYR A 71 -17.60 13.57 -36.38
C TYR A 71 -17.08 13.89 -37.81
N ILE A 72 -17.82 13.44 -38.81
CA ILE A 72 -17.58 13.81 -40.19
C ILE A 72 -18.53 14.96 -40.53
N ASP A 73 -18.01 16.06 -41.01
CA ASP A 73 -18.81 17.23 -41.40
C ASP A 73 -19.56 17.02 -42.74
N SER A 74 -20.31 18.04 -43.15
CA SER A 74 -21.09 18.00 -44.40
C SER A 74 -20.24 17.92 -45.66
N ASN A 75 -18.95 18.22 -45.59
CA ASN A 75 -17.99 18.16 -46.69
C ASN A 75 -17.29 16.79 -46.76
N GLY A 76 -17.51 15.92 -45.78
CA GLY A 76 -16.84 14.64 -45.66
C GLY A 76 -15.53 14.68 -44.88
N ASP A 77 -15.17 15.82 -44.29
CA ASP A 77 -13.93 15.99 -43.53
C ASP A 77 -14.09 15.58 -42.08
N LEU A 78 -13.05 14.90 -41.52
CA LEU A 78 -13.02 14.50 -40.14
C LEU A 78 -12.74 15.71 -39.24
N GLN A 79 -13.65 15.98 -38.33
CA GLN A 79 -13.56 17.05 -37.33
C GLN A 79 -13.33 16.48 -35.92
N GLU A 80 -12.42 17.12 -35.16
CA GLU A 80 -12.12 16.76 -33.77
C GLU A 80 -12.02 18.02 -32.90
N PRO A 81 -13.12 18.74 -32.69
CA PRO A 81 -13.11 19.89 -31.80
C PRO A 81 -12.95 19.44 -30.33
N TRP A 82 -12.09 20.15 -29.58
CA TRP A 82 -11.86 19.95 -28.17
C TRP A 82 -12.46 21.10 -27.38
N GLY A 83 -13.12 20.75 -26.28
CA GLY A 83 -13.61 21.74 -25.30
C GLY A 83 -12.49 22.31 -24.44
N GLU A 84 -12.87 23.14 -23.50
CA GLU A 84 -11.94 23.60 -22.46
C GLU A 84 -11.60 22.47 -21.48
N ALA A 85 -10.43 22.56 -20.85
CA ALA A 85 -10.04 21.63 -19.80
C ALA A 85 -11.00 21.74 -18.61
N SER A 86 -11.28 20.62 -17.96
CA SER A 86 -12.05 20.62 -16.72
C SER A 86 -11.30 21.34 -15.59
N ALA A 87 -11.98 21.54 -14.48
CA ALA A 87 -11.29 21.90 -13.24
C ALA A 87 -10.24 20.84 -12.89
N THR A 88 -9.22 21.24 -12.15
CA THR A 88 -8.19 20.34 -11.65
C THR A 88 -8.78 19.28 -10.74
N HIS A 89 -8.42 18.04 -10.99
CA HIS A 89 -8.81 16.89 -10.20
C HIS A 89 -7.57 16.31 -9.50
N TYR A 90 -7.71 16.03 -8.22
CA TYR A 90 -6.65 15.42 -7.42
C TYR A 90 -6.80 13.90 -7.46
N VAL A 91 -5.71 13.23 -7.73
CA VAL A 91 -5.65 11.76 -7.75
C VAL A 91 -4.72 11.28 -6.66
N VAL A 92 -5.17 10.31 -5.90
CA VAL A 92 -4.38 9.61 -4.88
C VAL A 92 -4.21 8.17 -5.34
N LYS A 93 -3.04 7.59 -5.15
CA LYS A 93 -2.82 6.18 -5.44
C LYS A 93 -3.70 5.34 -4.53
N GLY A 94 -4.56 4.57 -5.13
CA GLY A 94 -5.51 3.70 -4.42
C GLY A 94 -6.32 2.89 -5.42
N GLY A 95 -7.24 2.07 -4.96
CA GLY A 95 -8.01 1.18 -5.81
C GLY A 95 -9.44 0.92 -5.33
N VAL A 96 -9.98 1.80 -4.49
CA VAL A 96 -11.35 1.66 -4.00
C VAL A 96 -12.33 2.00 -5.10
N SER A 97 -13.12 1.02 -5.54
CA SER A 97 -14.20 1.28 -6.48
C SER A 97 -15.33 2.08 -5.85
N PHE A 98 -16.08 2.83 -6.67
CA PHE A 98 -17.28 3.57 -6.21
C PHE A 98 -18.29 2.66 -5.51
N ASN A 99 -18.52 1.47 -6.06
CA ASN A 99 -19.45 0.50 -5.46
C ASN A 99 -18.96 -0.02 -4.10
N GLU A 100 -17.67 -0.11 -3.91
CA GLU A 100 -17.05 -0.54 -2.66
C GLU A 100 -17.16 0.55 -1.60
N LEU A 101 -16.91 1.81 -1.97
CA LEU A 101 -17.14 2.97 -1.11
C LEU A 101 -18.60 3.03 -0.64
N GLY A 102 -19.56 2.85 -1.54
CA GLY A 102 -20.98 2.84 -1.21
C GLY A 102 -21.35 1.71 -0.23
N ARG A 103 -20.76 0.52 -0.37
CA ARG A 103 -20.99 -0.59 0.57
C ARG A 103 -20.35 -0.37 1.94
N MET A 104 -19.27 0.38 2.00
CA MET A 104 -18.53 0.59 3.25
C MET A 104 -19.12 1.72 4.09
N TYR A 105 -19.65 2.75 3.45
CA TYR A 105 -20.04 3.97 4.15
C TYR A 105 -21.51 4.35 3.93
N ASP A 106 -21.86 4.71 2.74
CA ASP A 106 -23.21 5.12 2.35
C ASP A 106 -23.24 5.34 0.83
N ASP A 107 -24.35 5.12 0.16
CA ASP A 107 -24.51 5.33 -1.28
C ASP A 107 -24.27 6.79 -1.71
N SER A 108 -24.36 7.74 -0.79
CA SER A 108 -24.10 9.17 -1.00
C SER A 108 -22.68 9.61 -0.65
N SER A 109 -21.86 8.73 -0.03
CA SER A 109 -20.53 9.08 0.44
C SER A 109 -19.52 9.13 -0.71
N SER A 110 -18.62 10.10 -0.64
CA SER A 110 -17.44 10.18 -1.51
C SER A 110 -16.17 9.93 -0.71
N PHE A 111 -15.13 9.50 -1.39
CA PHE A 111 -13.80 9.36 -0.77
C PHE A 111 -13.37 10.66 -0.06
N TYR A 112 -13.62 11.81 -0.68
CA TYR A 112 -13.28 13.10 -0.10
C TYR A 112 -14.05 13.38 1.20
N ALA A 113 -15.35 13.12 1.22
CA ALA A 113 -16.18 13.32 2.42
C ALA A 113 -15.73 12.41 3.56
N GLU A 114 -15.46 11.14 3.25
CA GLU A 114 -15.14 10.12 4.26
C GLU A 114 -13.72 10.22 4.82
N PHE A 115 -12.74 10.53 3.99
CA PHE A 115 -11.33 10.48 4.42
C PHE A 115 -10.69 11.86 4.55
N VAL A 116 -11.09 12.84 3.74
CA VAL A 116 -10.51 14.19 3.81
C VAL A 116 -11.32 15.09 4.74
N THR A 117 -12.61 15.25 4.49
CA THR A 117 -13.45 16.14 5.34
C THR A 117 -13.61 15.58 6.76
N ALA A 118 -13.81 14.28 6.90
CA ALA A 118 -13.90 13.62 8.21
C ALA A 118 -12.53 13.35 8.85
N THR A 119 -11.42 13.69 8.16
CA THR A 119 -10.05 13.57 8.64
C THR A 119 -9.72 12.20 9.24
N LYS A 120 -9.99 11.15 8.47
CA LYS A 120 -9.65 9.77 8.85
C LYS A 120 -8.29 9.39 8.30
N PHE A 121 -7.59 8.53 9.01
CA PHE A 121 -6.41 7.88 8.46
C PHE A 121 -6.78 6.97 7.28
N LEU A 122 -5.94 6.96 6.26
CA LEU A 122 -6.10 6.18 5.03
C LEU A 122 -5.67 4.73 5.26
N THR A 123 -6.44 4.02 6.05
CA THR A 123 -6.25 2.60 6.34
C THR A 123 -7.58 1.93 6.61
N ARG A 124 -7.70 0.67 6.24
CA ARG A 124 -8.83 -0.20 6.61
C ARG A 124 -8.58 -0.96 7.90
N GLN A 125 -7.37 -0.86 8.44
CA GLN A 125 -7.02 -1.49 9.70
C GLN A 125 -7.88 -0.92 10.84
N PRO A 126 -8.28 -1.74 11.82
CA PRO A 126 -9.04 -1.25 12.97
C PRO A 126 -8.21 -0.23 13.76
N SER A 127 -8.90 0.73 14.37
CA SER A 127 -8.28 1.78 15.18
C SER A 127 -7.63 1.25 16.48
N SER A 128 -7.82 -0.02 16.80
CA SER A 128 -7.14 -0.71 17.90
C SER A 128 -6.48 -1.98 17.37
N GLN A 129 -5.17 -2.10 17.51
CA GLN A 129 -4.36 -3.19 16.95
C GLN A 129 -3.38 -3.72 17.99
N ILE A 130 -3.02 -5.00 17.88
CA ILE A 130 -1.92 -5.61 18.60
C ILE A 130 -0.68 -5.56 17.71
N VAL A 131 0.41 -5.00 18.23
CA VAL A 131 1.64 -4.76 17.47
C VAL A 131 2.86 -5.35 18.16
N HIS A 132 3.85 -5.72 17.35
CA HIS A 132 5.17 -6.04 17.85
C HIS A 132 5.85 -4.77 18.40
N PRO A 133 6.63 -4.83 19.52
CA PRO A 133 7.29 -3.64 20.07
C PRO A 133 8.17 -2.89 19.08
N TYR A 134 8.78 -3.58 18.13
CA TYR A 134 9.64 -3.00 17.10
C TYR A 134 8.91 -2.75 15.76
N GLN A 135 7.59 -2.92 15.70
CA GLN A 135 6.83 -2.68 14.49
C GLN A 135 6.81 -1.18 14.18
N PRO A 136 7.25 -0.77 12.97
CA PRO A 136 6.99 0.58 12.50
C PRO A 136 5.49 0.73 12.26
N VAL A 137 4.92 1.78 12.78
CA VAL A 137 3.53 2.14 12.50
C VAL A 137 3.52 3.30 11.54
N LYS A 138 2.89 3.10 10.40
CA LYS A 138 2.66 4.11 9.38
C LYS A 138 1.18 4.45 9.32
N LEU A 139 0.88 5.72 9.49
CA LEU A 139 -0.46 6.24 9.29
C LEU A 139 -0.41 7.32 8.22
N TRP A 140 -1.42 7.36 7.38
CA TRP A 140 -1.50 8.29 6.26
C TRP A 140 -2.76 9.10 6.36
N LEU A 141 -2.67 10.38 6.02
CA LEU A 141 -3.84 11.25 5.98
C LEU A 141 -3.74 12.29 4.87
N LEU A 142 -4.89 12.76 4.42
CA LEU A 142 -5.05 13.94 3.57
C LEU A 142 -5.65 15.06 4.42
N ALA A 143 -4.97 16.20 4.50
CA ALA A 143 -5.49 17.33 5.24
C ALA A 143 -6.56 18.09 4.44
N PRO A 144 -7.69 18.50 5.06
CA PRO A 144 -8.74 19.26 4.37
C PRO A 144 -8.36 20.70 4.05
N ALA A 145 -7.35 21.24 4.77
CA ALA A 145 -6.86 22.59 4.61
C ALA A 145 -5.40 22.70 5.03
N ASN A 146 -4.70 23.74 4.58
CA ASN A 146 -3.38 24.08 5.09
C ASN A 146 -3.49 24.50 6.56
N GLY A 147 -2.61 23.97 7.40
CA GLY A 147 -2.61 24.31 8.82
C GLY A 147 -1.47 23.68 9.59
N SER A 148 -1.25 24.18 10.80
CA SER A 148 -0.30 23.61 11.74
C SER A 148 -1.05 22.87 12.84
N HIS A 149 -0.74 21.59 13.02
CA HIS A 149 -1.38 20.72 14.00
C HIS A 149 -0.32 19.90 14.74
N ASP A 150 -0.63 19.55 15.98
CA ASP A 150 0.26 18.74 16.77
C ASP A 150 0.03 17.25 16.49
N LEU A 151 1.08 16.56 16.05
CA LEU A 151 1.13 15.11 16.16
C LEU A 151 1.33 14.76 17.64
N LYS A 152 0.44 13.96 18.19
CA LYS A 152 0.50 13.49 19.56
C LYS A 152 0.63 11.98 19.60
N ILE A 153 1.60 11.50 20.38
CA ILE A 153 1.80 10.09 20.67
C ILE A 153 1.83 9.95 22.19
N LYS A 154 0.90 9.18 22.74
CA LYS A 154 0.81 8.99 24.19
C LYS A 154 1.06 7.53 24.56
N GLY A 155 2.15 7.27 25.26
CA GLY A 155 2.50 5.96 25.79
C GLY A 155 1.92 5.74 27.18
N TYR A 156 1.47 4.53 27.46
CA TYR A 156 0.96 4.07 28.74
C TYR A 156 1.82 2.90 29.25
N TYR A 157 2.12 2.90 30.54
CA TYR A 157 3.06 1.97 31.16
C TYR A 157 2.37 1.09 32.19
N ASP A 158 2.95 -0.08 32.47
CA ASP A 158 2.44 -1.10 33.41
C ASP A 158 2.35 -0.60 34.84
N ASN A 159 3.10 0.43 35.24
CA ASN A 159 3.03 1.08 36.55
C ASN A 159 1.92 2.15 36.63
N GLY A 160 1.04 2.26 35.64
CA GLY A 160 -0.07 3.23 35.58
C GLY A 160 0.34 4.64 35.17
N THR A 161 1.60 4.90 34.85
CA THR A 161 2.04 6.20 34.35
C THR A 161 1.79 6.33 32.86
N SER A 162 1.74 7.57 32.35
CA SER A 162 1.70 7.84 30.91
C SER A 162 2.61 9.01 30.56
N TYR A 163 3.04 9.03 29.31
CA TYR A 163 3.83 10.12 28.75
C TYR A 163 3.29 10.50 27.37
N THR A 164 3.20 11.82 27.09
CA THR A 164 2.76 12.32 25.79
C THR A 164 3.92 13.02 25.11
N TYR A 165 4.27 12.55 23.92
CA TYR A 165 5.09 13.26 22.96
C TYR A 165 4.19 14.15 22.10
N SER A 166 4.61 15.36 21.83
CA SER A 166 3.91 16.31 20.95
C SER A 166 4.91 16.99 20.02
N SER A 167 4.60 17.04 18.74
CA SER A 167 5.39 17.74 17.73
C SER A 167 4.46 18.49 16.79
N THR A 168 4.65 19.80 16.69
CA THR A 168 3.87 20.66 15.77
C THR A 168 4.40 20.49 14.37
N ASN A 169 3.52 20.19 13.43
CA ASN A 169 3.85 19.94 12.03
C ASN A 169 2.91 20.75 11.13
N THR A 170 3.40 21.12 9.95
CA THR A 170 2.59 21.78 8.94
C THR A 170 1.98 20.72 8.02
N TYR A 171 0.66 20.77 7.88
CA TYR A 171 -0.09 19.92 6.96
C TYR A 171 -0.58 20.77 5.78
N TYR A 172 -0.43 20.25 4.60
CA TYR A 172 -0.82 20.93 3.37
C TYR A 172 -2.06 20.25 2.79
N LYS A 173 -3.01 21.08 2.35
CA LYS A 173 -4.19 20.61 1.65
C LYS A 173 -3.79 19.82 0.40
N ASP A 174 -4.53 18.76 0.13
CA ASP A 174 -4.37 17.91 -1.07
C ASP A 174 -3.00 17.22 -1.20
N ILE A 175 -2.18 17.25 -0.15
CA ILE A 175 -0.93 16.49 -0.05
C ILE A 175 -1.11 15.32 0.92
N LEU A 176 -0.60 14.16 0.52
CA LEU A 176 -0.56 12.98 1.37
C LEU A 176 0.53 13.16 2.45
N HIS A 177 0.14 13.03 3.71
CA HIS A 177 1.06 13.09 4.85
C HIS A 177 1.26 11.71 5.44
N GLU A 178 2.51 11.27 5.50
CA GLU A 178 2.92 10.08 6.21
C GLU A 178 3.27 10.43 7.66
N ILE A 179 2.71 9.68 8.60
CA ILE A 179 3.05 9.74 10.02
C ILE A 179 3.77 8.45 10.38
N ASN A 180 5.04 8.55 10.68
CA ASN A 180 5.84 7.43 11.15
C ASN A 180 5.92 7.44 12.68
N CYS A 181 5.29 6.48 13.30
CA CYS A 181 5.34 6.27 14.73
C CYS A 181 6.23 5.10 15.05
N MET A 182 7.32 5.39 15.73
CA MET A 182 8.30 4.40 16.10
C MET A 182 8.61 4.54 17.59
N PRO A 183 8.06 3.67 18.45
CA PRO A 183 8.27 3.76 19.91
C PRO A 183 9.73 3.75 20.33
N TYR A 184 10.63 3.26 19.48
CA TYR A 184 12.09 3.22 19.69
C TYR A 184 12.88 4.27 18.92
N HIS A 185 12.25 5.08 18.09
CA HIS A 185 13.00 6.06 17.31
C HIS A 185 13.56 7.19 18.19
N ALA A 186 14.65 7.83 17.73
CA ALA A 186 15.29 8.92 18.45
C ALA A 186 14.34 10.10 18.75
N ASP A 187 13.40 10.37 17.87
CA ASP A 187 12.38 11.40 18.04
C ASP A 187 11.30 11.01 19.05
N ALA A 188 11.14 9.70 19.30
CA ALA A 188 10.28 9.13 20.33
C ALA A 188 11.06 8.72 21.60
N VAL A 189 12.21 9.27 21.84
CA VAL A 189 13.08 8.96 23.00
C VAL A 189 12.32 9.02 24.34
N ASN A 190 11.32 9.88 24.43
CA ASN A 190 10.47 9.96 25.61
C ASN A 190 9.38 8.90 25.67
N LEU A 191 9.18 8.13 24.58
CA LEU A 191 8.25 7.02 24.48
C LEU A 191 8.97 5.67 24.44
N ALA A 192 10.12 5.56 25.11
CA ALA A 192 10.83 4.30 25.16
C ALA A 192 9.92 3.18 25.70
N LEU A 193 10.04 1.97 25.13
CA LEU A 193 9.29 0.80 25.58
C LEU A 193 9.54 0.46 27.06
N VAL A 194 10.69 0.86 27.58
CA VAL A 194 11.01 0.78 29.02
C VAL A 194 11.40 2.17 29.48
N LYS A 195 10.65 2.75 30.41
CA LYS A 195 10.92 4.05 30.99
C LYS A 195 10.87 3.98 32.51
N ALA A 196 11.94 4.40 33.17
CA ALA A 196 12.02 4.41 34.65
C ALA A 196 11.64 3.07 35.30
N GLY A 197 12.01 1.93 34.71
CA GLY A 197 11.71 0.60 35.20
C GLY A 197 10.31 0.08 34.89
N ALA A 198 9.49 0.82 34.15
CA ALA A 198 8.16 0.43 33.71
C ALA A 198 8.17 0.08 32.22
N LYS A 199 7.33 -0.89 31.81
CA LYS A 199 7.19 -1.32 30.43
C LYS A 199 5.97 -0.67 29.79
N MET A 200 6.11 -0.20 28.54
CA MET A 200 4.97 0.28 27.78
C MET A 200 4.01 -0.87 27.47
N THR A 201 2.73 -0.67 27.75
CA THR A 201 1.66 -1.64 27.46
C THR A 201 0.93 -1.32 26.17
N HIS A 202 0.69 -0.04 25.91
CA HIS A 202 0.07 0.44 24.67
C HIS A 202 0.41 1.91 24.46
N TYR A 203 0.16 2.40 23.26
CA TYR A 203 0.25 3.80 22.92
C TYR A 203 -0.86 4.23 21.98
N GLU A 204 -1.22 5.50 22.03
CA GLU A 204 -2.19 6.16 21.17
C GLU A 204 -1.49 7.14 20.25
N VAL A 205 -1.96 7.25 19.01
CA VAL A 205 -1.48 8.19 18.00
C VAL A 205 -2.65 8.98 17.43
N TRP A 206 -2.52 10.29 17.34
CA TRP A 206 -3.49 11.16 16.67
C TRP A 206 -2.86 12.49 16.27
N VAL A 207 -3.51 13.20 15.35
CA VAL A 207 -3.21 14.59 15.02
C VAL A 207 -4.29 15.46 15.66
N ASP A 208 -3.86 16.35 16.55
CA ASP A 208 -4.77 17.14 17.38
C ASP A 208 -5.64 18.08 16.51
N GLY A 209 -6.94 18.00 16.72
CA GLY A 209 -7.92 18.75 15.92
C GLY A 209 -8.17 18.21 14.50
N LEU A 210 -7.47 17.14 14.07
CA LEU A 210 -7.68 16.53 12.76
C LEU A 210 -8.18 15.10 12.82
N THR A 211 -7.53 14.18 13.54
CA THR A 211 -7.87 12.75 13.46
C THR A 211 -8.41 12.18 14.75
N SER A 212 -9.16 11.08 14.63
CA SER A 212 -9.44 10.21 15.78
C SER A 212 -8.15 9.49 16.22
N LYS A 213 -8.19 8.95 17.44
CA LYS A 213 -7.07 8.19 18.01
C LYS A 213 -7.00 6.79 17.46
N PHE A 214 -5.78 6.34 17.16
CA PHE A 214 -5.44 4.95 16.93
C PHE A 214 -4.68 4.42 18.13
N THR A 215 -5.02 3.22 18.58
CA THR A 215 -4.45 2.58 19.76
C THR A 215 -3.66 1.34 19.35
N PHE A 216 -2.43 1.26 19.77
CA PHE A 216 -1.52 0.16 19.48
C PHE A 216 -1.12 -0.52 20.79
N THR A 217 -1.61 -1.73 21.00
CA THR A 217 -1.30 -2.54 22.19
C THR A 217 -0.05 -3.36 21.90
N ILE A 218 0.95 -3.25 22.77
CA ILE A 218 2.21 -4.00 22.65
C ILE A 218 1.95 -5.46 23.03
N ASP A 219 2.29 -6.39 22.15
CA ASP A 219 2.24 -7.80 22.47
C ASP A 219 3.34 -8.15 23.49
N THR A 220 2.94 -8.54 24.69
CA THR A 220 3.86 -8.94 25.75
C THR A 220 4.52 -10.30 25.52
N ASN A 221 3.97 -11.08 24.60
CA ASN A 221 4.48 -12.42 24.25
C ASN A 221 5.40 -12.41 23.02
N TYR A 222 5.75 -11.24 22.48
CA TYR A 222 6.54 -11.10 21.26
C TYR A 222 7.86 -11.88 21.29
N GLN A 223 8.45 -12.08 22.47
CA GLN A 223 9.70 -12.84 22.65
C GLN A 223 9.56 -14.34 22.33
N ARG A 224 8.33 -14.85 22.21
CA ARG A 224 8.08 -16.25 21.81
C ARG A 224 8.18 -16.44 20.31
N PHE A 225 8.20 -15.35 19.54
CA PHE A 225 8.29 -15.37 18.10
C PHE A 225 9.72 -15.04 17.69
N GLU A 226 10.44 -16.03 17.17
CA GLU A 226 11.82 -15.87 16.71
C GLU A 226 11.91 -14.95 15.48
N ASN A 227 10.80 -14.81 14.75
CA ASN A 227 10.74 -14.08 13.51
C ASN A 227 10.12 -12.68 13.70
N CYS A 228 10.92 -11.66 13.43
CA CYS A 228 10.51 -10.26 13.37
C CYS A 228 10.37 -9.87 11.89
N THR A 229 9.29 -10.34 11.25
CA THR A 229 9.00 -10.06 9.85
C THR A 229 7.81 -9.13 9.74
N PHE A 230 7.98 -8.07 8.97
CA PHE A 230 6.94 -7.08 8.70
C PHE A 230 6.61 -7.04 7.21
N LEU A 231 5.34 -7.01 6.91
CA LEU A 231 4.84 -6.74 5.56
C LEU A 231 4.45 -5.26 5.47
N PHE A 232 5.07 -4.56 4.54
CA PHE A 232 4.67 -3.24 4.11
C PHE A 232 3.89 -3.40 2.82
N ALA A 233 2.66 -2.96 2.79
CA ALA A 233 1.81 -3.13 1.63
C ALA A 233 0.99 -1.88 1.34
N ALA A 234 0.97 -1.45 0.08
CA ALA A 234 0.11 -0.38 -0.37
C ALA A 234 -1.35 -0.80 -0.20
N ASN A 235 -2.16 0.02 0.47
CA ASN A 235 -3.57 -0.24 0.66
C ASN A 235 -4.43 0.45 -0.41
N SER A 236 -5.69 0.08 -0.52
CA SER A 236 -6.61 0.63 -1.53
C SER A 236 -6.97 2.10 -1.31
N LEU A 237 -6.69 2.67 -0.14
CA LEU A 237 -6.98 4.06 0.21
C LEU A 237 -5.84 5.02 -0.11
N GLY A 238 -4.70 4.52 -0.60
CA GLY A 238 -3.55 5.32 -1.01
C GLY A 238 -2.45 5.46 0.04
N GLY A 239 -2.53 4.73 1.14
CA GLY A 239 -1.48 4.63 2.15
C GLY A 239 -0.68 3.33 2.03
N VAL A 240 0.24 3.14 2.98
CA VAL A 240 0.96 1.88 3.19
C VAL A 240 0.66 1.38 4.59
N ASP A 241 0.13 0.19 4.69
CA ASP A 241 -0.08 -0.48 5.96
C ASP A 241 1.12 -1.34 6.33
N VAL A 242 1.41 -1.44 7.62
CA VAL A 242 2.48 -2.30 8.15
C VAL A 242 1.88 -3.38 9.03
N ILE A 243 2.13 -4.62 8.66
CA ILE A 243 1.57 -5.79 9.33
C ILE A 243 2.70 -6.63 9.90
N TRP A 244 2.60 -6.96 11.17
CA TRP A 244 3.48 -7.95 11.76
C TRP A 244 3.01 -9.36 11.39
N LEU A 245 3.92 -10.12 10.80
CA LEU A 245 3.73 -11.53 10.45
C LEU A 245 4.33 -12.38 11.59
N SER A 246 3.51 -12.67 12.59
CA SER A 246 3.94 -13.29 13.85
C SER A 246 3.96 -14.82 13.82
N GLY A 247 3.39 -15.41 12.77
CA GLY A 247 3.25 -16.86 12.65
C GLY A 247 4.47 -17.54 12.02
N GLU A 248 4.26 -18.77 11.62
CA GLU A 248 5.30 -19.60 11.00
C GLU A 248 5.75 -19.02 9.66
N VAL A 249 7.05 -19.12 9.38
CA VAL A 249 7.68 -18.70 8.14
C VAL A 249 8.22 -19.93 7.42
N GLU A 250 7.69 -20.21 6.26
CA GLU A 250 8.22 -21.19 5.32
C GLU A 250 8.95 -20.46 4.18
N GLU A 251 10.23 -20.71 3.99
CA GLU A 251 11.00 -20.18 2.88
C GLU A 251 11.29 -21.27 1.86
N GLY A 252 10.99 -21.00 0.60
CA GLY A 252 11.22 -21.89 -0.54
C GLY A 252 12.07 -21.22 -1.63
N PHE A 253 12.59 -22.04 -2.53
CA PHE A 253 13.31 -21.57 -3.70
C PHE A 253 12.90 -22.37 -4.93
N ASN A 254 12.20 -21.71 -5.84
CA ASN A 254 11.74 -22.31 -7.09
C ASN A 254 12.76 -22.05 -8.18
N THR A 255 13.06 -23.09 -8.98
CA THR A 255 13.98 -22.96 -10.12
C THR A 255 13.26 -23.34 -11.41
N GLU A 256 13.30 -22.46 -12.37
CA GLU A 256 12.90 -22.75 -13.75
C GLU A 256 14.16 -22.99 -14.58
N THR A 257 14.18 -24.10 -15.33
CA THR A 257 15.32 -24.49 -16.16
C THR A 257 14.86 -24.66 -17.60
N ILE A 258 15.45 -23.88 -18.49
CA ILE A 258 15.24 -24.00 -19.93
C ILE A 258 16.34 -24.90 -20.50
N LEU A 259 15.93 -25.99 -21.10
CA LEU A 259 16.83 -26.97 -21.73
C LEU A 259 16.90 -26.73 -23.23
N ALA A 260 18.12 -26.74 -23.77
CA ALA A 260 18.35 -26.74 -25.21
C ALA A 260 18.93 -28.09 -25.66
N SER A 261 18.45 -28.59 -26.79
CA SER A 261 19.03 -29.77 -27.41
C SER A 261 20.17 -29.34 -28.33
N LYS A 262 21.27 -30.08 -28.28
CA LYS A 262 22.34 -29.98 -29.29
C LYS A 262 22.47 -31.30 -30.04
N PRO A 263 22.85 -31.25 -31.32
CA PRO A 263 23.05 -32.48 -32.10
C PRO A 263 24.14 -33.33 -31.45
N TRP A 264 23.99 -34.63 -31.59
CA TRP A 264 25.01 -35.59 -31.16
C TRP A 264 26.27 -35.40 -31.97
N PRO A 265 27.42 -35.19 -31.37
CA PRO A 265 28.66 -35.03 -32.10
C PRO A 265 29.01 -36.33 -32.87
N ALA A 266 29.55 -36.20 -34.08
CA ALA A 266 29.96 -37.37 -34.90
C ALA A 266 30.94 -38.31 -34.20
N THR A 267 31.74 -37.78 -33.26
CA THR A 267 32.69 -38.49 -32.42
C THR A 267 32.18 -38.68 -30.99
N GLY A 268 30.86 -38.56 -30.79
CA GLY A 268 30.24 -38.55 -29.46
C GLY A 268 30.40 -39.87 -28.71
N THR A 269 30.62 -39.78 -27.43
CA THR A 269 30.74 -40.90 -26.51
C THR A 269 29.49 -40.98 -25.63
N LYS A 270 29.26 -42.11 -24.93
CA LYS A 270 28.16 -42.30 -23.99
C LYS A 270 28.14 -41.26 -22.84
N LYS A 271 29.24 -40.49 -22.66
CA LYS A 271 29.34 -39.41 -21.66
C LYS A 271 28.92 -38.05 -22.21
N ASP A 272 28.74 -37.91 -23.51
CA ASP A 272 28.28 -36.65 -24.13
C ASP A 272 26.81 -36.40 -23.87
N ARG A 273 26.50 -35.18 -23.54
CA ARG A 273 25.10 -34.75 -23.30
C ARG A 273 24.53 -34.13 -24.58
N THR A 274 23.35 -34.59 -24.96
CA THR A 274 22.54 -34.00 -26.06
C THR A 274 21.62 -32.88 -25.56
N THR A 275 21.42 -32.82 -24.24
CA THR A 275 20.62 -31.76 -23.61
C THR A 275 21.51 -30.94 -22.71
N VAL A 276 21.49 -29.62 -22.88
CA VAL A 276 22.24 -28.66 -22.08
C VAL A 276 21.29 -27.66 -21.47
N VAL A 277 21.63 -27.16 -20.30
CA VAL A 277 20.88 -26.06 -19.69
C VAL A 277 21.19 -24.80 -20.49
N SER A 278 20.17 -24.20 -21.08
CA SER A 278 20.25 -22.95 -21.83
C SER A 278 20.14 -21.75 -20.90
N SER A 279 19.21 -21.83 -19.94
CA SER A 279 18.98 -20.79 -18.95
C SER A 279 18.43 -21.41 -17.67
N ARG A 280 18.72 -20.80 -16.55
CA ARG A 280 18.13 -21.15 -15.26
C ARG A 280 17.79 -19.88 -14.51
N VAL A 281 16.56 -19.78 -14.03
CA VAL A 281 16.08 -18.68 -13.22
C VAL A 281 15.64 -19.23 -11.87
N GLY A 282 15.98 -18.51 -10.80
CA GLY A 282 15.56 -18.85 -9.45
C GLY A 282 14.70 -17.75 -8.85
N THR A 283 13.64 -18.14 -8.16
CA THR A 283 12.73 -17.23 -7.47
C THR A 283 12.56 -17.70 -6.04
N ARG A 284 12.77 -16.82 -5.07
CA ARG A 284 12.45 -17.11 -3.68
C ARG A 284 10.95 -17.00 -3.46
N THR A 285 10.45 -17.86 -2.61
CA THR A 285 9.05 -17.87 -2.20
C THR A 285 8.96 -17.94 -0.69
N TRP A 286 7.94 -17.31 -0.13
CA TRP A 286 7.67 -17.37 1.29
C TRP A 286 6.20 -17.67 1.50
N LYS A 287 5.92 -18.43 2.55
CA LYS A 287 4.58 -18.58 3.10
C LYS A 287 4.66 -18.17 4.56
N ILE A 288 3.96 -17.10 4.92
CA ILE A 288 4.08 -16.50 6.24
C ILE A 288 2.69 -16.14 6.75
N SER A 289 2.43 -16.48 8.01
CA SER A 289 1.18 -16.20 8.68
C SER A 289 1.28 -14.92 9.52
N PRO A 290 0.26 -14.04 9.51
CA PRO A 290 0.13 -12.95 10.48
C PRO A 290 -0.26 -13.44 11.88
N GLY A 291 -0.44 -14.75 12.07
CA GLY A 291 -0.99 -15.34 13.26
C GLY A 291 -2.51 -15.27 13.31
N TYR A 292 -3.08 -15.88 14.36
CA TYR A 292 -4.53 -15.88 14.54
C TYR A 292 -5.05 -14.48 14.86
N LYS A 293 -5.91 -13.97 14.00
CA LYS A 293 -6.49 -12.62 14.08
C LYS A 293 -8.02 -12.67 14.19
N PRO A 294 -8.63 -11.68 14.85
CA PRO A 294 -10.09 -11.50 14.80
C PRO A 294 -10.58 -11.30 13.37
N VAL A 295 -11.83 -11.72 13.11
CA VAL A 295 -12.46 -11.61 11.77
C VAL A 295 -12.39 -10.18 11.21
N ALA A 296 -12.54 -9.15 12.05
CA ALA A 296 -12.47 -7.76 11.63
C ALA A 296 -11.07 -7.40 11.08
N GLU A 297 -9.98 -7.87 11.74
CA GLU A 297 -8.62 -7.67 11.25
C GLU A 297 -8.37 -8.45 9.96
N ASN A 298 -8.81 -9.72 9.88
CA ASN A 298 -8.66 -10.52 8.66
C ASN A 298 -9.40 -9.90 7.45
N ARG A 299 -10.56 -9.29 7.67
CA ARG A 299 -11.27 -8.55 6.61
C ARG A 299 -10.49 -7.31 6.14
N ALA A 300 -9.82 -6.62 7.05
CA ALA A 300 -8.94 -5.53 6.69
C ALA A 300 -7.69 -6.02 5.92
N LEU A 301 -7.16 -7.20 6.30
CA LEU A 301 -6.06 -7.85 5.59
C LEU A 301 -6.43 -8.28 4.16
N ALA A 302 -7.72 -8.50 3.86
CA ALA A 302 -8.17 -8.80 2.52
C ALA A 302 -7.83 -7.70 1.51
N ASP A 303 -7.79 -6.45 1.94
CA ASP A 303 -7.34 -5.32 1.11
C ASP A 303 -5.88 -5.50 0.69
N ILE A 304 -5.06 -6.01 1.57
CA ILE A 304 -3.63 -6.25 1.35
C ILE A 304 -3.40 -7.35 0.31
N LEU A 305 -4.28 -8.36 0.23
CA LEU A 305 -4.19 -9.41 -0.80
C LEU A 305 -4.34 -8.87 -2.23
N LEU A 306 -4.94 -7.69 -2.37
CA LEU A 306 -5.15 -7.02 -3.65
C LEU A 306 -4.06 -5.98 -3.96
N THR A 307 -3.07 -5.84 -3.09
CA THR A 307 -2.01 -4.84 -3.28
C THR A 307 -1.19 -5.12 -4.54
N ARG A 308 -0.78 -4.06 -5.20
CA ARG A 308 0.15 -4.11 -6.33
C ARG A 308 1.61 -3.92 -5.90
N GLN A 309 1.82 -3.46 -4.68
CA GLN A 309 3.16 -3.15 -4.17
C GLN A 309 3.28 -3.61 -2.72
N ALA A 310 4.22 -4.51 -2.48
CA ALA A 310 4.50 -5.05 -1.16
C ALA A 310 6.00 -5.28 -0.95
N TRP A 311 6.43 -5.16 0.30
CA TRP A 311 7.80 -5.43 0.72
C TRP A 311 7.80 -6.24 2.01
N LEU A 312 8.59 -7.31 2.05
CA LEU A 312 8.90 -8.02 3.28
C LEU A 312 10.17 -7.42 3.88
N VAL A 313 10.10 -7.12 5.17
CA VAL A 313 11.24 -6.66 5.96
C VAL A 313 11.51 -7.70 7.04
N THR A 314 12.68 -8.32 6.99
CA THR A 314 13.08 -9.40 7.91
C THR A 314 14.27 -8.97 8.76
N GLY A 315 14.33 -9.46 10.00
CA GLY A 315 15.45 -9.24 10.91
C GLY A 315 15.10 -8.45 12.16
N THR A 316 15.90 -8.60 13.20
CA THR A 316 15.70 -8.02 14.55
C THR A 316 15.85 -6.49 14.61
N GLY A 317 16.17 -5.87 13.50
CA GLY A 317 16.37 -4.43 13.41
C GLY A 317 15.74 -3.86 12.16
N ALA A 318 14.41 -3.87 12.05
CA ALA A 318 13.70 -3.14 10.99
C ALA A 318 14.19 -1.67 10.83
N TYR A 319 14.92 -1.17 11.82
CA TYR A 319 15.50 0.18 11.86
C TYR A 319 16.99 0.23 11.52
N ASN A 320 17.73 -0.85 11.79
CA ASN A 320 19.21 -0.84 11.73
C ASN A 320 19.80 -1.97 10.91
N GLY A 321 19.16 -2.43 9.85
CA GLY A 321 19.77 -3.40 8.95
C GLY A 321 18.94 -4.64 8.62
N GLY A 322 17.62 -4.56 8.74
CA GLY A 322 16.74 -5.61 8.18
C GLY A 322 16.89 -5.71 6.67
N THR A 323 16.76 -6.90 6.14
CA THR A 323 16.74 -7.12 4.68
C THR A 323 15.35 -6.81 4.15
N ILE A 324 15.30 -6.04 3.06
CA ILE A 324 14.06 -5.66 2.38
C ILE A 324 13.97 -6.45 1.09
N TYR A 325 12.88 -7.16 0.94
CA TYR A 325 12.55 -7.90 -0.28
C TYR A 325 11.29 -7.29 -0.92
N PRO A 326 11.38 -6.73 -2.13
CA PRO A 326 10.19 -6.45 -2.90
C PRO A 326 9.52 -7.78 -3.24
N VAL A 327 8.22 -7.90 -2.95
CA VAL A 327 7.49 -9.14 -3.12
C VAL A 327 6.16 -8.92 -3.83
N THR A 328 5.69 -9.97 -4.50
CA THR A 328 4.34 -10.07 -5.03
C THR A 328 3.55 -11.05 -4.18
N ILE A 329 2.34 -10.68 -3.78
CA ILE A 329 1.42 -11.58 -3.07
C ILE A 329 0.75 -12.46 -4.11
N VAL A 330 0.89 -13.79 -3.98
CA VAL A 330 0.44 -14.77 -4.98
C VAL A 330 -0.66 -15.71 -4.46
N ASN A 331 -1.29 -15.37 -3.33
CA ASN A 331 -2.40 -16.17 -2.80
C ASN A 331 -3.49 -16.42 -3.85
N ALA A 332 -3.74 -17.67 -4.16
CA ALA A 332 -4.81 -18.03 -5.08
C ALA A 332 -6.18 -18.06 -4.40
N GLN A 333 -6.21 -18.36 -3.10
CA GLN A 333 -7.43 -18.44 -2.30
C GLN A 333 -7.12 -18.15 -0.84
N SER A 334 -8.00 -17.43 -0.15
CA SER A 334 -7.86 -17.09 1.26
C SER A 334 -9.20 -17.17 1.99
N LEU A 335 -9.19 -17.73 3.20
CA LEU A 335 -10.36 -17.82 4.06
C LEU A 335 -10.39 -16.62 5.01
N LEU A 336 -11.29 -15.66 4.77
CA LEU A 336 -11.39 -14.42 5.55
C LEU A 336 -12.23 -14.56 6.82
N ALA A 337 -13.18 -15.48 6.84
CA ALA A 337 -14.09 -15.70 7.95
C ALA A 337 -14.62 -17.13 7.96
N ASN A 338 -14.91 -17.63 9.16
CA ASN A 338 -15.58 -18.91 9.38
C ASN A 338 -16.63 -18.72 10.47
N THR A 339 -17.81 -19.26 10.28
CA THR A 339 -18.91 -19.10 11.23
C THR A 339 -18.71 -19.85 12.55
N MET A 340 -17.71 -20.74 12.61
CA MET A 340 -17.43 -21.57 13.81
C MET A 340 -16.33 -21.01 14.70
N ASN A 341 -15.50 -20.12 14.19
CA ASN A 341 -14.37 -19.57 14.93
C ASN A 341 -14.33 -18.04 14.81
N ASP A 342 -14.10 -17.37 15.94
CA ASP A 342 -13.99 -15.91 15.99
C ASP A 342 -12.60 -15.38 15.58
N ILE A 343 -11.61 -16.27 15.53
CA ILE A 343 -10.23 -15.95 15.13
C ILE A 343 -9.75 -16.95 14.07
N HIS A 344 -9.01 -16.43 13.10
CA HIS A 344 -8.48 -17.19 11.97
C HIS A 344 -7.06 -16.79 11.64
N ASP A 345 -6.34 -17.73 11.08
CA ASP A 345 -5.07 -17.51 10.41
C ASP A 345 -5.28 -17.24 8.92
N LEU A 346 -4.63 -16.22 8.39
CA LEU A 346 -4.66 -15.83 6.98
C LEU A 346 -3.23 -15.84 6.42
N PRO A 347 -2.66 -17.00 6.07
CA PRO A 347 -1.32 -17.03 5.56
C PRO A 347 -1.20 -16.28 4.23
N PHE A 348 -0.10 -15.54 4.09
CA PHE A 348 0.30 -14.90 2.85
C PHE A 348 1.33 -15.76 2.14
N GLU A 349 1.18 -15.87 0.83
CA GLU A 349 2.15 -16.49 -0.06
C GLU A 349 2.78 -15.41 -0.92
N PHE A 350 4.12 -15.38 -0.94
CA PHE A 350 4.90 -14.34 -1.59
C PHE A 350 5.89 -14.94 -2.58
N GLU A 351 6.11 -14.22 -3.68
CA GLU A 351 7.24 -14.41 -4.57
C GLU A 351 8.14 -13.17 -4.58
N GLU A 352 9.45 -13.38 -4.67
CA GLU A 352 10.42 -12.31 -4.82
C GLU A 352 10.17 -11.54 -6.12
N GLY A 353 10.09 -10.21 -6.03
CA GLY A 353 9.82 -9.35 -7.18
C GLY A 353 10.97 -9.26 -8.19
N HIS A 354 12.13 -9.80 -7.85
CA HIS A 354 13.28 -9.89 -8.74
C HIS A 354 13.62 -11.34 -9.03
N GLN A 355 13.65 -11.69 -10.30
CA GLN A 355 14.18 -12.98 -10.73
C GLN A 355 15.70 -12.90 -10.78
N ASN A 356 16.36 -13.88 -10.15
CA ASN A 356 17.81 -14.02 -10.21
C ASN A 356 18.19 -14.93 -11.37
N PRO A 357 18.64 -14.39 -12.52
CA PRO A 357 19.14 -15.23 -13.61
C PRO A 357 20.51 -15.78 -13.20
N TYR A 358 20.62 -17.10 -13.16
CA TYR A 358 21.92 -17.76 -13.13
C TYR A 358 22.31 -18.09 -14.57
N LEU A 359 23.35 -17.45 -15.04
CA LEU A 359 24.00 -17.72 -16.32
C LEU A 359 24.82 -19.01 -16.28
#